data_4f64fcfcc39b596a8f72d84b51205e5d
#
_entry.id   4f64fcfcc39b596a8f72d84b51205e5d
#
_cell.length_a   1.000
_cell.length_b   1.000
_cell.length_c   1.000
_cell.angle_alpha   90.00
_cell.angle_beta   90.00
_cell.angle_gamma   90.00
#
_symmetry.space_group_name_H-M   'P 1'
#
loop_
_entity.id
_entity.type
_entity.pdbx_description
1 polymer ?
#
loop_
_entity_poly.entity_id
_entity_poly.type
_entity_poly.pdbx_seq_one_letter_code
_entity_poly.pdbx_strand_id
1 'polypeptide(L)'
;SQANLKVLFSNIYKDNLGYDELTGTLARENPDVAMFVEFEEHHYEHLKGFLEKQFAFVEYLPWSTSIVVSKYPLTLLPTSVKGQKWRYHYFQIQKGDQHYLAYLVHTSSPTSQRHFNNRNHQLKIISNDFLTMHQASR
;
A
#
# COMPACT_ATOMS: atom_id res chain seq x y z
N SER A 1 -3.47 -24.54 -3.71
CA SER A 1 -2.99 -23.65 -4.76
C SER A 1 -2.25 -22.48 -4.16
N GLN A 2 -1.38 -21.91 -4.94
CA GLN A 2 -0.62 -20.76 -4.50
C GLN A 2 -1.46 -19.51 -4.58
N ALA A 3 -1.32 -18.71 -3.55
CA ALA A 3 -1.89 -17.37 -3.56
C ALA A 3 -0.82 -16.40 -4.02
N ASN A 4 -1.16 -15.63 -5.03
CA ASN A 4 -0.29 -14.58 -5.53
C ASN A 4 -0.91 -13.25 -5.20
N LEU A 5 -0.10 -12.36 -4.65
CA LEU A 5 -0.54 -11.01 -4.33
C LEU A 5 0.41 -10.05 -5.03
N LYS A 6 -0.12 -9.28 -5.96
CA LYS A 6 0.68 -8.28 -6.65
C LYS A 6 0.53 -6.96 -5.90
N VAL A 7 1.66 -6.45 -5.44
CA VAL A 7 1.69 -5.25 -4.60
C VAL A 7 2.51 -4.18 -5.28
N LEU A 8 1.96 -2.98 -5.32
CA LEU A 8 2.65 -1.79 -5.79
C LEU A 8 2.85 -0.87 -4.60
N PHE A 9 4.09 -0.54 -4.30
CA PHE A 9 4.41 0.39 -3.21
C PHE A 9 5.31 1.48 -3.75
N SER A 10 4.91 2.74 -3.54
CA SER A 10 5.65 3.85 -4.13
C SER A 10 5.55 5.09 -3.26
N ASN A 11 6.67 5.80 -3.16
CA ASN A 11 6.68 7.18 -2.72
C ASN A 11 6.43 8.03 -3.96
N ILE A 12 5.30 8.73 -3.98
CA ILE A 12 4.92 9.47 -5.19
C ILE A 12 5.39 10.91 -5.16
N TYR A 13 5.99 11.35 -4.05
CA TYR A 13 6.49 12.70 -3.84
C TYR A 13 5.37 13.72 -3.74
N LYS A 14 5.34 14.40 -2.62
CA LYS A 14 4.22 15.28 -2.23
C LYS A 14 3.90 16.35 -3.26
N ASP A 15 4.89 16.81 -4.01
CA ASP A 15 4.70 17.89 -5.00
C ASP A 15 4.46 17.36 -6.42
N ASN A 16 4.33 16.06 -6.57
CA ASN A 16 4.14 15.44 -7.88
C ASN A 16 2.76 15.76 -8.43
N LEU A 17 2.70 16.36 -9.60
CA LEU A 17 1.45 16.71 -10.28
C LEU A 17 1.16 15.77 -11.46
N GLY A 18 1.89 14.68 -11.57
CA GLY A 18 1.74 13.71 -12.65
C GLY A 18 0.61 12.72 -12.40
N TYR A 19 -0.60 13.22 -12.26
CA TYR A 19 -1.75 12.36 -11.93
C TYR A 19 -2.02 11.33 -13.02
N ASP A 20 -1.87 11.73 -14.28
CA ASP A 20 -2.11 10.80 -15.40
C ASP A 20 -1.06 9.70 -15.44
N GLU A 21 0.16 10.01 -15.04
CA GLU A 21 1.20 9.00 -14.95
C GLU A 21 0.88 8.00 -13.86
N LEU A 22 0.36 8.48 -12.74
CA LEU A 22 -0.02 7.58 -11.64
C LEU A 22 -1.17 6.67 -12.05
N THR A 23 -2.21 7.21 -12.68
CA THR A 23 -3.32 6.38 -13.14
C THR A 23 -2.88 5.41 -14.22
N GLY A 24 -1.99 5.85 -15.11
CA GLY A 24 -1.45 4.98 -16.14
C GLY A 24 -0.67 3.81 -15.56
N THR A 25 0.12 4.08 -14.52
CA THR A 25 0.87 3.02 -13.84
C THR A 25 -0.09 2.03 -13.18
N LEU A 26 -1.11 2.53 -12.49
CA LEU A 26 -2.08 1.65 -11.85
C LEU A 26 -2.85 0.81 -12.86
N ALA A 27 -3.22 1.40 -13.99
CA ALA A 27 -3.93 0.65 -15.04
C ALA A 27 -3.03 -0.43 -15.65
N ARG A 28 -1.77 -0.09 -15.92
CA ARG A 28 -0.84 -1.00 -16.55
C ARG A 28 -0.41 -2.13 -15.63
N GLU A 29 -0.04 -1.78 -14.40
CA GLU A 29 0.43 -2.76 -13.44
C GLU A 29 -0.70 -3.59 -12.84
N ASN A 30 -1.88 -2.99 -12.75
CA ASN A 30 -3.08 -3.67 -12.26
C ASN A 30 -2.81 -4.45 -10.97
N PRO A 31 -2.30 -3.79 -9.92
CA PRO A 31 -1.95 -4.50 -8.70
C PRO A 31 -3.19 -4.95 -7.93
N ASP A 32 -3.01 -5.97 -7.11
CA ASP A 32 -4.04 -6.38 -6.16
C ASP A 32 -4.17 -5.37 -5.03
N VAL A 33 -3.03 -4.85 -4.60
CA VAL A 33 -2.94 -3.88 -3.51
C VAL A 33 -1.92 -2.84 -3.90
N ALA A 34 -2.21 -1.58 -3.63
CA ALA A 34 -1.24 -0.52 -3.81
C ALA A 34 -1.21 0.36 -2.58
N MET A 35 -0.03 0.81 -2.22
CA MET A 35 0.15 1.78 -1.16
C MET A 35 1.07 2.88 -1.64
N PHE A 36 0.61 4.12 -1.47
CA PHE A 36 1.41 5.29 -1.81
C PHE A 36 1.68 6.10 -0.56
N VAL A 37 2.92 6.57 -0.42
CA VAL A 37 3.30 7.51 0.63
C VAL A 37 3.64 8.84 0.00
N GLU A 38 3.64 9.91 0.80
CA GLU A 38 3.67 11.29 0.34
C GLU A 38 2.50 11.55 -0.61
N PHE A 39 1.36 10.97 -0.26
CA PHE A 39 0.11 11.10 -1.00
C PHE A 39 -0.71 12.17 -0.29
N GLU A 40 -0.76 13.35 -0.91
CA GLU A 40 -1.35 14.54 -0.30
C GLU A 40 -2.82 14.68 -0.69
N GLU A 41 -3.46 15.68 -0.11
CA GLU A 41 -4.87 15.94 -0.40
C GLU A 41 -5.09 16.20 -1.89
N HIS A 42 -4.19 16.94 -2.54
CA HIS A 42 -4.38 17.21 -3.97
C HIS A 42 -4.31 15.93 -4.80
N HIS A 43 -3.50 14.96 -4.40
CA HIS A 43 -3.49 13.66 -5.06
C HIS A 43 -4.82 12.96 -4.89
N TYR A 44 -5.33 12.96 -3.67
CA TYR A 44 -6.59 12.28 -3.40
C TYR A 44 -7.74 12.90 -4.19
N GLU A 45 -7.81 14.23 -4.20
CA GLU A 45 -8.88 14.91 -4.91
C GLU A 45 -8.88 14.59 -6.40
N HIS A 46 -7.71 14.48 -7.00
CA HIS A 46 -7.61 14.19 -8.44
C HIS A 46 -7.79 12.71 -8.75
N LEU A 47 -7.45 11.82 -7.83
CA LEU A 47 -7.34 10.40 -8.13
C LEU A 47 -8.47 9.56 -7.55
N LYS A 48 -9.24 10.08 -6.61
CA LYS A 48 -10.20 9.24 -5.88
C LYS A 48 -11.22 8.57 -6.80
N GLY A 49 -11.68 9.27 -7.82
CA GLY A 49 -12.64 8.68 -8.75
C GLY A 49 -12.08 7.48 -9.50
N PHE A 50 -10.83 7.61 -9.95
CA PHE A 50 -10.14 6.51 -10.61
C PHE A 50 -9.91 5.36 -9.65
N LEU A 51 -9.46 5.67 -8.45
CA LEU A 51 -9.14 4.65 -7.46
C LEU A 51 -10.38 3.85 -7.07
N GLU A 52 -11.49 4.53 -6.88
CA GLU A 52 -12.74 3.86 -6.48
C GLU A 52 -13.31 2.98 -7.59
N LYS A 53 -12.96 3.25 -8.82
CA LYS A 53 -13.38 2.39 -9.93
C LYS A 53 -12.51 1.16 -10.06
N GLN A 54 -11.21 1.29 -9.78
CA GLN A 54 -10.29 0.18 -9.95
C GLN A 54 -10.22 -0.72 -8.71
N PHE A 55 -10.43 -0.15 -7.52
CA PHE A 55 -10.27 -0.88 -6.26
C PHE A 55 -11.56 -0.84 -5.46
N ALA A 56 -11.93 -2.00 -4.94
CA ALA A 56 -13.13 -2.11 -4.10
C ALA A 56 -12.93 -1.48 -2.73
N PHE A 57 -11.69 -1.38 -2.27
CA PHE A 57 -11.39 -0.89 -0.93
C PHE A 57 -10.34 0.21 -1.04
N VAL A 58 -10.67 1.38 -0.49
CA VAL A 58 -9.80 2.56 -0.53
C VAL A 58 -9.74 3.12 0.89
N GLU A 59 -8.52 3.20 1.43
CA GLU A 59 -8.28 3.77 2.75
C GLU A 59 -7.31 4.93 2.63
N TYR A 60 -7.83 6.14 2.66
CA TYR A 60 -7.03 7.35 2.63
C TYR A 60 -6.71 7.77 4.06
N LEU A 61 -5.43 8.01 4.33
CA LEU A 61 -4.91 8.31 5.67
C LEU A 61 -4.24 9.68 5.63
N PRO A 62 -5.03 10.77 5.69
CA PRO A 62 -4.45 12.11 5.51
C PRO A 62 -3.45 12.48 6.59
N TRP A 63 -3.62 11.98 7.81
CA TRP A 63 -2.72 12.32 8.91
C TRP A 63 -1.30 11.79 8.70
N SER A 64 -1.11 10.84 7.82
CA SER A 64 0.22 10.31 7.48
C SER A 64 0.51 10.45 6.01
N THR A 65 -0.31 11.19 5.27
CA THR A 65 -0.18 11.38 3.83
C THR A 65 0.07 10.08 3.10
N SER A 66 -0.81 9.11 3.37
CA SER A 66 -0.72 7.77 2.78
C SER A 66 -2.08 7.33 2.29
N ILE A 67 -2.09 6.39 1.35
CA ILE A 67 -3.30 5.76 0.89
C ILE A 67 -3.02 4.30 0.61
N VAL A 68 -3.99 3.45 0.96
CA VAL A 68 -3.94 2.03 0.63
C VAL A 68 -5.19 1.70 -0.14
N VAL A 69 -5.02 1.01 -1.24
CA VAL A 69 -6.13 0.56 -2.09
C VAL A 69 -5.99 -0.93 -2.34
N SER A 70 -7.10 -1.62 -2.45
CA SER A 70 -7.09 -3.07 -2.59
C SER A 70 -8.29 -3.56 -3.36
N LYS A 71 -8.08 -4.58 -4.18
CA LYS A 71 -9.19 -5.31 -4.81
C LYS A 71 -9.88 -6.24 -3.83
N TYR A 72 -9.21 -6.60 -2.73
CA TYR A 72 -9.67 -7.59 -1.78
C TYR A 72 -9.98 -6.92 -0.45
N PRO A 73 -10.78 -7.57 0.41
CA PRO A 73 -11.14 -6.97 1.70
C PRO A 73 -9.92 -6.47 2.46
N LEU A 74 -9.99 -5.23 2.86
CA LEU A 74 -8.90 -4.49 3.49
C LEU A 74 -9.42 -3.92 4.79
N THR A 75 -8.72 -4.23 5.89
CA THR A 75 -9.07 -3.72 7.21
C THR A 75 -7.88 -2.96 7.76
N LEU A 76 -8.09 -1.70 8.10
CA LEU A 76 -7.09 -0.91 8.78
C LEU A 76 -7.15 -1.27 10.26
N LEU A 77 -6.02 -1.71 10.81
CA LEU A 77 -5.94 -2.11 12.20
C LEU A 77 -5.42 -0.94 13.05
N PRO A 78 -5.82 -0.86 14.32
CA PRO A 78 -5.29 0.18 15.19
C PRO A 78 -3.79 0.02 15.36
N THR A 79 -3.08 1.14 15.39
CA THR A 79 -1.66 1.09 15.69
C THR A 79 -1.47 0.89 17.19
N SER A 80 -0.53 0.02 17.54
CA SER A 80 -0.18 -0.20 18.94
C SER A 80 1.04 0.59 19.37
N VAL A 81 1.65 1.33 18.45
CA VAL A 81 2.89 2.05 18.76
C VAL A 81 2.51 3.46 19.21
N LYS A 82 2.51 3.63 20.52
CA LYS A 82 2.15 4.91 21.11
C LYS A 82 3.17 5.98 20.74
N GLY A 83 2.70 7.15 20.36
CA GLY A 83 3.57 8.26 20.01
C GLY A 83 4.15 8.21 18.62
N GLN A 84 3.95 7.10 17.91
CA GLN A 84 4.47 6.96 16.55
C GLN A 84 3.40 6.51 15.59
N LYS A 85 2.17 6.73 15.91
CA LYS A 85 1.03 6.24 15.15
C LYS A 85 1.01 6.78 13.72
N TRP A 86 1.60 7.90 13.48
CA TRP A 86 1.65 8.47 12.14
C TRP A 86 2.67 7.77 11.25
N ARG A 87 3.55 6.95 11.82
CA ARG A 87 4.60 6.26 11.07
C ARG A 87 4.29 4.80 10.84
N TYR A 88 3.32 4.25 11.54
CA TYR A 88 3.04 2.81 11.49
C TYR A 88 1.58 2.59 11.17
N HIS A 89 1.35 1.83 10.13
CA HIS A 89 0.01 1.44 9.73
C HIS A 89 -0.02 -0.07 9.58
N TYR A 90 -1.06 -0.66 10.13
CA TYR A 90 -1.26 -2.09 10.07
C TYR A 90 -2.53 -2.36 9.29
N PHE A 91 -2.42 -3.19 8.27
CA PHE A 91 -3.54 -3.55 7.42
C PHE A 91 -3.68 -5.05 7.38
N GLN A 92 -4.89 -5.52 7.31
CA GLN A 92 -5.16 -6.92 7.05
C GLN A 92 -5.83 -7.02 5.70
N ILE A 93 -5.34 -7.91 4.85
CA ILE A 93 -5.87 -8.14 3.52
C ILE A 93 -6.24 -9.61 3.43
N GLN A 94 -7.45 -9.87 2.94
CA GLN A 94 -7.91 -11.25 2.81
C GLN A 94 -8.20 -11.55 1.36
N LYS A 95 -7.46 -12.49 0.78
CA LYS A 95 -7.66 -12.95 -0.57
C LYS A 95 -7.97 -14.44 -0.52
N GLY A 96 -9.25 -14.79 -0.71
CA GLY A 96 -9.67 -16.17 -0.53
C GLY A 96 -9.44 -16.62 0.89
N ASP A 97 -8.75 -17.72 1.05
CA ASP A 97 -8.40 -18.26 2.36
C ASP A 97 -7.10 -17.69 2.92
N GLN A 98 -6.46 -16.82 2.17
CA GLN A 98 -5.16 -16.27 2.57
C GLN A 98 -5.34 -14.96 3.31
N HIS A 99 -4.59 -14.83 4.39
CA HIS A 99 -4.57 -13.62 5.20
C HIS A 99 -3.19 -13.02 5.17
N TYR A 100 -3.13 -11.73 4.91
CA TYR A 100 -1.87 -11.01 4.87
C TYR A 100 -1.92 -9.90 5.90
N LEU A 101 -0.85 -9.75 6.66
CA LEU A 101 -0.67 -8.60 7.52
C LEU A 101 0.39 -7.73 6.89
N ALA A 102 0.02 -6.51 6.56
CA ALA A 102 0.91 -5.54 5.97
C ALA A 102 1.12 -4.41 6.96
N TYR A 103 2.33 -3.90 7.03
CA TYR A 103 2.58 -2.73 7.84
C TYR A 103 3.69 -1.89 7.27
N LEU A 104 3.54 -0.59 7.43
CA LEU A 104 4.50 0.39 7.00
C LEU A 104 5.45 0.68 8.14
N VAL A 105 6.74 0.62 7.86
CA VAL A 105 7.77 1.02 8.83
C VAL A 105 8.59 2.14 8.22
N HIS A 106 9.04 3.03 9.09
CA HIS A 106 9.80 4.19 8.65
C HIS A 106 11.24 3.81 8.32
N THR A 107 11.82 2.92 9.08
CA THR A 107 13.19 2.48 8.84
C THR A 107 13.17 1.00 8.51
N SER A 108 14.11 0.58 7.69
CA SER A 108 14.16 -0.82 7.29
C SER A 108 15.10 -1.59 8.18
N SER A 109 14.77 -2.83 8.41
CA SER A 109 15.62 -3.81 9.07
C SER A 109 15.55 -5.09 8.28
N PRO A 110 16.66 -5.78 8.09
CA PRO A 110 16.62 -7.06 7.40
C PRO A 110 15.77 -8.05 8.19
N THR A 111 14.87 -8.71 7.51
CA THR A 111 14.06 -9.77 8.09
C THR A 111 13.78 -10.80 7.01
N SER A 112 13.10 -11.88 7.39
CA SER A 112 12.73 -12.92 6.45
C SER A 112 11.42 -12.61 5.72
N GLN A 113 10.71 -11.57 6.12
CA GLN A 113 9.45 -11.20 5.45
C GLN A 113 9.73 -10.53 4.11
N ARG A 114 8.72 -10.44 3.28
CA ARG A 114 8.80 -9.68 2.05
C ARG A 114 8.81 -8.20 2.36
N HIS A 115 9.78 -7.50 1.80
CA HIS A 115 9.96 -6.07 2.01
C HIS A 115 9.84 -5.34 0.69
N PHE A 116 9.13 -4.21 0.74
CA PHE A 116 9.00 -3.31 -0.40
C PHE A 116 9.52 -1.96 0.06
N ASN A 117 10.66 -1.55 -0.49
CA ASN A 117 11.35 -0.34 -0.06
C ASN A 117 11.08 0.80 -0.99
N ASN A 118 10.95 1.98 -0.44
CA ASN A 118 10.91 3.18 -1.23
C ASN A 118 11.45 4.32 -0.38
N ARG A 119 12.69 4.71 -0.67
CA ARG A 119 13.42 5.74 0.07
C ARG A 119 13.49 5.35 1.56
N ASN A 120 12.90 6.19 2.44
CA ASN A 120 12.95 5.97 3.88
C ASN A 120 11.78 5.15 4.40
N HIS A 121 10.97 4.62 3.50
CA HIS A 121 9.79 3.85 3.88
C HIS A 121 9.97 2.40 3.48
N GLN A 122 9.39 1.53 4.25
CA GLN A 122 9.39 0.11 3.95
C GLN A 122 8.03 -0.47 4.27
N LEU A 123 7.47 -1.15 3.30
CA LEU A 123 6.24 -1.93 3.49
C LEU A 123 6.64 -3.37 3.71
N LYS A 124 6.20 -3.95 4.82
CA LYS A 124 6.44 -5.34 5.16
C LYS A 124 5.13 -6.09 5.07
N ILE A 125 5.16 -7.24 4.44
CA ILE A 125 3.98 -8.07 4.30
C ILE A 125 4.30 -9.46 4.80
N ILE A 126 3.47 -9.95 5.71
CA ILE A 126 3.60 -11.27 6.31
C ILE A 126 2.36 -12.07 5.93
N SER A 127 2.56 -13.29 5.52
CA SER A 127 1.45 -14.14 5.17
C SER A 127 1.57 -15.45 5.93
N ASN A 128 0.45 -16.14 6.09
CA ASN A 128 0.43 -17.44 6.72
C ASN A 128 0.87 -18.54 5.76
N ASP A 129 1.11 -18.19 4.51
CA ASP A 129 1.47 -19.14 3.49
C ASP A 129 2.56 -18.59 2.61
N PHE A 130 3.27 -19.48 1.91
CA PHE A 130 4.21 -19.05 0.90
C PHE A 130 3.45 -18.49 -0.28
N LEU A 131 3.92 -17.37 -0.80
CA LEU A 131 3.28 -16.72 -1.94
C LEU A 131 4.32 -15.96 -2.75
N THR A 132 3.94 -15.65 -3.97
CA THR A 132 4.73 -14.81 -4.86
C THR A 132 4.24 -13.38 -4.75
N MET A 133 5.18 -12.47 -4.51
CA MET A 133 4.88 -11.06 -4.42
C MET A 133 5.66 -10.30 -5.46
N HIS A 134 5.06 -9.25 -5.97
CA HIS A 134 5.67 -8.35 -6.93
C HIS A 134 5.82 -6.97 -6.33
N GLN A 135 6.93 -6.34 -6.65
CA GLN A 135 7.22 -4.99 -6.20
C GLN A 135 7.44 -4.11 -7.42
N ALA A 136 6.86 -2.92 -7.37
CA ALA A 136 7.18 -1.87 -8.31
C ALA A 136 7.68 -0.69 -7.50
N SER A 137 8.86 -0.17 -7.86
CA SER A 137 9.43 0.97 -7.18
C SER A 137 9.59 2.12 -8.15
N ARG A 138 9.77 3.27 -7.58
CA ARG A 138 9.99 4.46 -8.35
C ARG A 138 11.43 4.64 -8.67
#